data_e237e551830041560ae92838609dccd3
#
_entry.id   e237e551830041560ae92838609dccd3
#
_cell.length_a   1.000
_cell.length_b   1.000
_cell.length_c   1.000
_cell.angle_alpha   90.00
_cell.angle_beta   90.00
_cell.angle_gamma   90.00
#
_symmetry.space_group_name_H-M   'P 1'
#
loop_
_entity.id
_entity.type
_entity.pdbx_description
1 polymer ?
#
loop_
_entity_poly.entity_id
_entity_poly.type
_entity_poly.pdbx_seq_one_letter_code
_entity_poly.pdbx_strand_id
1 'polypeptide(L)'
;VTTTQNNTTDADTTADTALKARHRAMWALGDYHAVATEIIPDLGPVLVEAAHLGPGDHVLDVAAGSGNVAIPAAATGAHVIASDLTPELLDRGRADAEAAGVSLDWHVGDAEHLPFEDDSFDAVTSCVGVMFAPHHQQAADELVRVCRPGGRIALISWTPAGFIGQLFATMKPFVAPPPPGAQPPPLWGDVEHVRQLFGERVTDLQASQQLLSAESMADPVAFREYFKTNYGPTIAAYRGLADDPERTAELDQALVDLVERFRTPDGGIGWEYLLVVATVV
;
A
#
# COMPACT_ATOMS: atom_id res chain seq x y z
N VAL A 1 -2.44 19.66 -43.24
CA VAL A 1 -2.30 18.38 -42.58
C VAL A 1 -1.71 18.62 -41.18
N THR A 2 -2.38 18.85 -40.23
CA THR A 2 -3.22 18.24 -39.24
C THR A 2 -2.50 17.98 -37.93
N THR A 3 -2.67 18.91 -37.02
CA THR A 3 -2.23 18.89 -35.61
C THR A 3 -3.37 18.30 -34.80
N THR A 4 -3.43 16.99 -34.60
CA THR A 4 -4.48 16.35 -33.76
C THR A 4 -3.92 15.36 -32.73
N GLN A 5 -2.60 15.27 -32.54
CA GLN A 5 -2.00 14.29 -31.60
C GLN A 5 -1.62 14.88 -30.22
N ASN A 6 -1.60 16.19 -30.02
CA ASN A 6 -1.15 16.78 -28.74
C ASN A 6 -2.25 16.98 -27.68
N ASN A 7 -3.53 16.85 -28.02
CA ASN A 7 -4.60 17.15 -27.07
C ASN A 7 -4.98 15.99 -26.13
N THR A 8 -4.70 14.75 -26.50
CA THR A 8 -4.99 13.58 -25.64
C THR A 8 -3.95 13.41 -24.54
N THR A 9 -2.69 13.60 -24.82
CA THR A 9 -1.60 13.46 -23.82
C THR A 9 -1.68 14.50 -22.70
N ASP A 10 -2.01 15.76 -23.01
CA ASP A 10 -2.12 16.83 -22.00
C ASP A 10 -3.35 16.64 -21.09
N ALA A 11 -4.47 16.15 -21.63
CA ALA A 11 -5.69 15.87 -20.86
C ALA A 11 -5.50 14.67 -19.93
N ASP A 12 -4.83 13.61 -20.39
CA ASP A 12 -4.54 12.41 -19.60
C ASP A 12 -3.56 12.76 -18.45
N THR A 13 -2.53 13.54 -18.70
CA THR A 13 -1.57 14.00 -17.67
C THR A 13 -2.26 14.87 -16.62
N THR A 14 -3.20 15.72 -17.01
CA THR A 14 -3.96 16.57 -16.07
C THR A 14 -4.89 15.74 -15.21
N ALA A 15 -5.56 14.73 -15.79
CA ALA A 15 -6.45 13.83 -15.07
C ALA A 15 -5.69 12.95 -14.05
N ASP A 16 -4.53 12.45 -14.43
CA ASP A 16 -3.65 11.68 -13.56
C ASP A 16 -3.12 12.52 -12.39
N THR A 17 -2.62 13.73 -12.66
CA THR A 17 -2.20 14.67 -11.62
C THR A 17 -3.32 14.95 -10.61
N ALA A 18 -4.54 15.15 -11.08
CA ALA A 18 -5.70 15.37 -10.21
C ALA A 18 -6.07 14.11 -9.38
N LEU A 19 -5.89 12.92 -9.96
CA LEU A 19 -6.08 11.65 -9.25
C LEU A 19 -5.05 11.47 -8.13
N LYS A 20 -3.77 11.69 -8.41
CA LYS A 20 -2.68 11.61 -7.42
C LYS A 20 -2.87 12.63 -6.28
N ALA A 21 -3.29 13.85 -6.60
CA ALA A 21 -3.62 14.85 -5.59
C ALA A 21 -4.76 14.40 -4.66
N ARG A 22 -5.81 13.74 -5.20
CA ARG A 22 -6.88 13.16 -4.38
C ARG A 22 -6.40 11.99 -3.53
N HIS A 23 -5.56 11.11 -4.06
CA HIS A 23 -4.96 10.01 -3.29
C HIS A 23 -4.12 10.54 -2.14
N ARG A 24 -3.22 11.49 -2.41
CA ARG A 24 -2.45 12.16 -1.37
C ARG A 24 -3.34 12.77 -0.28
N ALA A 25 -4.38 13.53 -0.68
CA ALA A 25 -5.30 14.14 0.27
C ALA A 25 -6.07 13.09 1.10
N MET A 26 -6.42 11.95 0.50
CA MET A 26 -7.10 10.84 1.18
C MET A 26 -6.17 10.17 2.22
N TRP A 27 -4.91 9.90 1.85
CA TRP A 27 -3.94 9.28 2.77
C TRP A 27 -3.48 10.23 3.89
N ALA A 28 -3.63 11.53 3.71
CA ALA A 28 -3.43 12.53 4.76
C ALA A 28 -4.64 12.64 5.73
N LEU A 29 -5.74 11.88 5.51
CA LEU A 29 -6.89 11.85 6.42
C LEU A 29 -6.65 10.90 7.58
N GLY A 30 -7.15 11.28 8.75
CA GLY A 30 -7.07 10.44 9.95
C GLY A 30 -5.65 10.28 10.47
N ASP A 31 -5.37 9.10 11.02
CA ASP A 31 -4.05 8.73 11.55
C ASP A 31 -3.64 7.34 11.03
N TYR A 32 -3.21 7.28 9.75
CA TYR A 32 -2.71 6.03 9.19
C TYR A 32 -1.47 5.50 9.93
N HIS A 33 -0.68 6.40 10.52
CA HIS A 33 0.45 6.01 11.36
C HIS A 33 0.02 5.12 12.55
N ALA A 34 -1.10 5.46 13.21
CA ALA A 34 -1.67 4.59 14.24
C ALA A 34 -2.05 3.21 13.67
N VAL A 35 -2.66 3.15 12.47
CA VAL A 35 -2.94 1.86 11.80
C VAL A 35 -1.66 1.06 11.59
N ALA A 36 -0.59 1.70 11.09
CA ALA A 36 0.69 1.05 10.80
C ALA A 36 1.38 0.51 12.07
N THR A 37 1.30 1.24 13.18
CA THR A 37 2.03 0.92 14.42
C THR A 37 1.22 0.08 15.40
N GLU A 38 -0.11 0.16 15.39
CA GLU A 38 -0.96 -0.55 16.35
C GLU A 38 -1.55 -1.85 15.77
N ILE A 39 -1.80 -1.90 14.45
CA ILE A 39 -2.50 -3.02 13.82
C ILE A 39 -1.57 -3.90 12.99
N ILE A 40 -0.63 -3.29 12.26
CA ILE A 40 0.24 -4.01 11.30
C ILE A 40 1.75 -3.84 11.59
N PRO A 41 2.22 -3.67 12.84
CA PRO A 41 3.63 -3.41 13.11
C PRO A 41 4.56 -4.55 12.64
N ASP A 42 4.05 -5.78 12.65
CA ASP A 42 4.84 -6.97 12.33
C ASP A 42 5.09 -7.17 10.84
N LEU A 43 4.30 -6.55 9.95
CA LEU A 43 4.43 -6.76 8.51
C LEU A 43 5.76 -6.22 7.95
N GLY A 44 6.25 -5.11 8.48
CA GLY A 44 7.54 -4.53 8.07
C GLY A 44 8.71 -5.48 8.36
N PRO A 45 8.92 -5.93 9.62
CA PRO A 45 9.93 -6.94 9.96
C PRO A 45 9.82 -8.23 9.13
N VAL A 46 8.60 -8.73 8.89
CA VAL A 46 8.39 -9.92 8.03
C VAL A 46 8.92 -9.68 6.62
N LEU A 47 8.69 -8.50 6.05
CA LEU A 47 9.18 -8.17 4.70
C LEU A 47 10.69 -8.00 4.67
N VAL A 48 11.28 -7.37 5.68
CA VAL A 48 12.73 -7.22 5.85
C VAL A 48 13.43 -8.59 5.90
N GLU A 49 12.88 -9.52 6.67
CA GLU A 49 13.40 -10.88 6.78
C GLU A 49 13.26 -11.63 5.44
N ALA A 50 12.08 -11.59 4.82
CA ALA A 50 11.83 -12.27 3.55
C ALA A 50 12.72 -11.77 2.41
N ALA A 51 13.00 -10.47 2.37
CA ALA A 51 13.88 -9.84 1.41
C ALA A 51 15.37 -10.01 1.78
N HIS A 52 15.71 -10.60 2.93
CA HIS A 52 17.07 -10.75 3.44
C HIS A 52 17.86 -9.44 3.43
N LEU A 53 17.23 -8.35 3.90
CA LEU A 53 17.88 -7.03 3.93
C LEU A 53 18.95 -6.98 5.01
N GLY A 54 20.08 -6.34 4.69
CA GLY A 54 21.21 -6.29 5.62
C GLY A 54 22.24 -5.20 5.30
N PRO A 55 23.35 -5.18 6.07
CA PRO A 55 24.40 -4.18 5.89
C PRO A 55 24.93 -4.17 4.45
N GLY A 56 25.01 -2.97 3.86
CA GLY A 56 25.53 -2.74 2.52
C GLY A 56 24.48 -2.82 1.41
N ASP A 57 23.24 -3.26 1.68
CA ASP A 57 22.15 -3.15 0.73
C ASP A 57 21.73 -1.67 0.57
N HIS A 58 21.53 -1.22 -0.67
CA HIS A 58 20.80 -0.01 -1.00
C HIS A 58 19.33 -0.37 -1.24
N VAL A 59 18.46 0.11 -0.38
CA VAL A 59 17.04 -0.29 -0.34
C VAL A 59 16.15 0.90 -0.64
N LEU A 60 15.18 0.73 -1.54
CA LEU A 60 14.07 1.66 -1.73
C LEU A 60 12.79 1.04 -1.15
N ASP A 61 12.17 1.73 -0.21
CA ASP A 61 10.81 1.40 0.27
C ASP A 61 9.80 2.31 -0.44
N VAL A 62 8.95 1.73 -1.28
CA VAL A 62 8.00 2.43 -2.15
C VAL A 62 6.62 2.47 -1.51
N ALA A 63 6.02 3.67 -1.49
CA ALA A 63 4.79 3.96 -0.74
C ALA A 63 4.96 3.58 0.73
N ALA A 64 6.06 4.08 1.30
CA ALA A 64 6.59 3.69 2.61
C ALA A 64 5.71 4.15 3.78
N GLY A 65 4.80 5.10 3.55
CA GLY A 65 4.00 5.70 4.60
C GLY A 65 4.86 6.33 5.70
N SER A 66 4.64 5.92 6.94
CA SER A 66 5.46 6.33 8.10
C SER A 66 6.65 5.39 8.37
N GLY A 67 7.06 4.55 7.40
CA GLY A 67 8.30 3.78 7.47
C GLY A 67 8.17 2.40 8.11
N ASN A 68 7.03 1.75 7.97
CA ASN A 68 6.78 0.42 8.53
C ASN A 68 7.82 -0.64 8.11
N VAL A 69 8.36 -0.53 6.89
CA VAL A 69 9.50 -1.33 6.40
C VAL A 69 10.80 -0.56 6.49
N ALA A 70 10.79 0.72 6.10
CA ALA A 70 12.02 1.51 5.98
C ALA A 70 12.79 1.59 7.30
N ILE A 71 12.11 1.77 8.44
CA ILE A 71 12.73 1.86 9.76
C ILE A 71 13.39 0.54 10.18
N PRO A 72 12.69 -0.62 10.19
CA PRO A 72 13.34 -1.89 10.51
C PRO A 72 14.41 -2.29 9.48
N ALA A 73 14.27 -1.93 8.19
CA ALA A 73 15.31 -2.15 7.20
C ALA A 73 16.58 -1.35 7.52
N ALA A 74 16.47 -0.06 7.88
CA ALA A 74 17.60 0.77 8.30
C ALA A 74 18.28 0.21 9.58
N ALA A 75 17.50 -0.36 10.48
CA ALA A 75 18.04 -0.99 11.70
C ALA A 75 18.91 -2.23 11.41
N THR A 76 18.80 -2.86 10.24
CA THR A 76 19.72 -3.95 9.81
C THR A 76 21.10 -3.43 9.40
N GLY A 77 21.26 -2.12 9.20
CA GLY A 77 22.47 -1.49 8.65
C GLY A 77 22.43 -1.28 7.12
N ALA A 78 21.29 -1.48 6.49
CA ALA A 78 21.07 -1.12 5.09
C ALA A 78 21.01 0.41 4.89
N HIS A 79 21.36 0.87 3.70
CA HIS A 79 21.15 2.25 3.25
C HIS A 79 19.75 2.38 2.66
N VAL A 80 18.84 3.00 3.37
CA VAL A 80 17.41 3.00 3.02
C VAL A 80 16.95 4.37 2.56
N ILE A 81 16.19 4.40 1.47
CA ILE A 81 15.37 5.52 1.03
C ILE A 81 13.90 5.12 1.17
N ALA A 82 13.13 5.91 1.92
CA ALA A 82 11.69 5.79 2.02
C ALA A 82 11.01 6.80 1.08
N SER A 83 10.20 6.33 0.15
CA SER A 83 9.48 7.16 -0.82
C SER A 83 7.97 7.02 -0.65
N ASP A 84 7.25 8.13 -0.51
CA ASP A 84 5.79 8.15 -0.43
C ASP A 84 5.21 9.39 -1.10
N LEU A 85 4.00 9.29 -1.61
CA LEU A 85 3.26 10.40 -2.22
C LEU A 85 2.82 11.45 -1.18
N THR A 86 2.73 11.07 0.11
CA THR A 86 2.13 11.82 1.21
C THR A 86 3.20 12.33 2.17
N PRO A 87 3.64 13.61 2.05
CA PRO A 87 4.69 14.18 2.90
C PRO A 87 4.36 14.10 4.39
N GLU A 88 3.08 14.20 4.75
CA GLU A 88 2.60 14.14 6.12
C GLU A 88 2.93 12.81 6.80
N LEU A 89 2.91 11.70 6.05
CA LEU A 89 3.32 10.37 6.54
C LEU A 89 4.84 10.27 6.67
N LEU A 90 5.59 10.81 5.69
CA LEU A 90 7.05 10.85 5.75
C LEU A 90 7.54 11.66 6.97
N ASP A 91 6.86 12.76 7.31
CA ASP A 91 7.22 13.57 8.48
C ASP A 91 7.02 12.80 9.81
N ARG A 92 5.98 11.98 9.90
CA ARG A 92 5.78 11.07 11.04
C ARG A 92 6.89 10.01 11.09
N GLY A 93 7.20 9.40 9.96
CA GLY A 93 8.26 8.39 9.87
C GLY A 93 9.65 8.93 10.26
N ARG A 94 9.98 10.19 9.92
CA ARG A 94 11.22 10.83 10.37
C ARG A 94 11.32 10.90 11.89
N ALA A 95 10.23 11.29 12.54
CA ALA A 95 10.18 11.37 14.00
C ALA A 95 10.36 9.99 14.65
N ASP A 96 9.76 8.96 14.08
CA ASP A 96 9.88 7.59 14.59
C ASP A 96 11.28 7.01 14.36
N ALA A 97 11.89 7.26 13.19
CA ALA A 97 13.25 6.86 12.90
C ALA A 97 14.25 7.52 13.86
N GLU A 98 14.07 8.82 14.15
CA GLU A 98 14.88 9.53 15.15
C GLU A 98 14.71 8.90 16.55
N ALA A 99 13.47 8.61 16.95
CA ALA A 99 13.17 7.95 18.23
C ALA A 99 13.75 6.53 18.30
N ALA A 100 13.81 5.80 17.19
CA ALA A 100 14.42 4.48 17.07
C ALA A 100 15.96 4.55 16.96
N GLY A 101 16.56 5.73 16.81
CA GLY A 101 18.00 5.91 16.66
C GLY A 101 18.55 5.41 15.32
N VAL A 102 17.72 5.35 14.27
CA VAL A 102 18.13 4.96 12.92
C VAL A 102 18.10 6.16 11.97
N SER A 103 18.96 6.11 10.94
CA SER A 103 19.06 7.16 9.92
C SER A 103 18.72 6.58 8.56
N LEU A 104 17.83 7.25 7.83
CA LEU A 104 17.47 6.93 6.46
C LEU A 104 17.01 8.20 5.72
N ASP A 105 16.93 8.12 4.39
CA ASP A 105 16.49 9.22 3.54
C ASP A 105 14.99 9.13 3.25
N TRP A 106 14.33 10.29 3.17
CA TRP A 106 12.89 10.40 2.96
C TRP A 106 12.60 11.28 1.76
N HIS A 107 11.92 10.72 0.75
CA HIS A 107 11.62 11.40 -0.50
C HIS A 107 10.12 11.39 -0.80
N VAL A 108 9.59 12.53 -1.24
CA VAL A 108 8.26 12.56 -1.84
C VAL A 108 8.36 11.98 -3.24
N GLY A 109 7.60 10.93 -3.53
CA GLY A 109 7.63 10.24 -4.82
C GLY A 109 6.32 9.57 -5.16
N ASP A 110 6.04 9.49 -6.45
CA ASP A 110 4.93 8.73 -7.01
C ASP A 110 5.43 7.34 -7.41
N ALA A 111 4.80 6.29 -6.90
CA ALA A 111 5.15 4.89 -7.21
C ALA A 111 5.07 4.54 -8.70
N GLU A 112 4.33 5.32 -9.49
CA GLU A 112 4.20 5.16 -10.94
C GLU A 112 5.22 5.99 -11.73
N HIS A 113 5.99 6.87 -11.06
CA HIS A 113 7.04 7.71 -11.63
C HIS A 113 8.11 8.01 -10.56
N LEU A 114 8.90 7.01 -10.21
CA LEU A 114 9.90 7.13 -9.15
C LEU A 114 11.05 8.07 -9.56
N PRO A 115 11.44 9.04 -8.71
CA PRO A 115 12.46 10.03 -9.03
C PRO A 115 13.89 9.50 -8.85
N PHE A 116 14.12 8.25 -9.25
CA PHE A 116 15.41 7.57 -9.11
C PHE A 116 15.87 7.03 -10.47
N GLU A 117 17.18 6.88 -10.64
CA GLU A 117 17.77 6.34 -11.85
C GLU A 117 17.53 4.82 -11.95
N ASP A 118 17.67 4.27 -13.16
CA ASP A 118 17.60 2.83 -13.40
C ASP A 118 18.70 2.10 -12.58
N ASP A 119 18.43 0.87 -12.18
CA ASP A 119 19.39 -0.05 -11.55
C ASP A 119 20.06 0.49 -10.26
N SER A 120 19.37 1.39 -9.53
CA SER A 120 19.95 2.11 -8.39
C SER A 120 19.91 1.34 -7.06
N PHE A 121 19.06 0.31 -6.94
CA PHE A 121 18.80 -0.35 -5.67
C PHE A 121 19.08 -1.86 -5.71
N ASP A 122 19.64 -2.37 -4.62
CA ASP A 122 19.84 -3.82 -4.39
C ASP A 122 18.53 -4.51 -4.04
N ALA A 123 17.62 -3.77 -3.39
CA ALA A 123 16.29 -4.26 -3.08
C ALA A 123 15.25 -3.12 -3.15
N VAL A 124 14.06 -3.47 -3.62
CA VAL A 124 12.88 -2.58 -3.65
C VAL A 124 11.76 -3.25 -2.87
N THR A 125 11.23 -2.55 -1.87
CA THR A 125 10.18 -3.06 -0.99
C THR A 125 8.92 -2.24 -1.08
N SER A 126 7.77 -2.85 -0.78
CA SER A 126 6.54 -2.13 -0.50
C SER A 126 5.61 -2.99 0.35
N CYS A 127 5.22 -2.49 1.52
CA CYS A 127 4.31 -3.16 2.43
C CYS A 127 2.95 -2.47 2.42
N VAL A 128 1.96 -3.11 1.86
CA VAL A 128 0.58 -2.61 1.69
C VAL A 128 0.51 -1.16 1.18
N GLY A 129 1.48 -0.80 0.35
CA GLY A 129 1.68 0.57 -0.15
C GLY A 129 1.46 0.67 -1.66
N VAL A 130 2.34 0.07 -2.49
CA VAL A 130 2.26 0.14 -3.97
C VAL A 130 0.93 -0.34 -4.53
N MET A 131 0.23 -1.22 -3.82
CA MET A 131 -1.09 -1.71 -4.22
C MET A 131 -2.13 -0.59 -4.42
N PHE A 132 -1.92 0.58 -3.82
CA PHE A 132 -2.80 1.74 -3.96
C PHE A 132 -2.46 2.65 -5.13
N ALA A 133 -1.37 2.40 -5.84
CA ALA A 133 -1.09 3.05 -7.11
C ALA A 133 -2.15 2.61 -8.15
N PRO A 134 -2.87 3.54 -8.78
CA PRO A 134 -4.02 3.18 -9.64
C PRO A 134 -3.63 2.43 -10.90
N HIS A 135 -2.44 2.64 -11.46
CA HIS A 135 -1.98 2.02 -12.70
C HIS A 135 -0.92 0.96 -12.38
N HIS A 136 -1.39 -0.25 -12.04
CA HIS A 136 -0.54 -1.33 -11.52
C HIS A 136 0.66 -1.66 -12.44
N GLN A 137 0.46 -1.65 -13.77
CA GLN A 137 1.56 -1.93 -14.70
C GLN A 137 2.65 -0.86 -14.63
N GLN A 138 2.29 0.43 -14.55
CA GLN A 138 3.26 1.51 -14.43
C GLN A 138 4.06 1.40 -13.13
N ALA A 139 3.36 1.13 -12.02
CA ALA A 139 4.04 0.91 -10.75
C ALA A 139 4.98 -0.30 -10.80
N ALA A 140 4.56 -1.43 -11.39
CA ALA A 140 5.40 -2.61 -11.56
C ALA A 140 6.62 -2.34 -12.46
N ASP A 141 6.44 -1.54 -13.52
CA ASP A 141 7.53 -1.14 -14.42
C ASP A 141 8.58 -0.31 -13.67
N GLU A 142 8.15 0.61 -12.82
CA GLU A 142 9.04 1.44 -12.00
C GLU A 142 9.77 0.62 -10.93
N LEU A 143 9.08 -0.32 -10.23
CA LEU A 143 9.75 -1.21 -9.26
C LEU A 143 10.89 -2.01 -9.92
N VAL A 144 10.65 -2.52 -11.14
CA VAL A 144 11.67 -3.26 -11.89
C VAL A 144 12.77 -2.31 -12.38
N ARG A 145 12.41 -1.14 -12.92
CA ARG A 145 13.38 -0.18 -13.49
C ARG A 145 14.43 0.27 -12.48
N VAL A 146 13.99 0.60 -11.26
CA VAL A 146 14.91 1.14 -10.24
C VAL A 146 15.71 0.04 -9.51
N CYS A 147 15.26 -1.20 -9.57
CA CYS A 147 15.95 -2.35 -9.00
C CYS A 147 16.99 -2.89 -10.00
N ARG A 148 18.24 -3.03 -9.57
CA ARG A 148 19.29 -3.53 -10.44
C ARG A 148 19.10 -5.00 -10.84
N PRO A 149 19.66 -5.48 -11.96
CA PRO A 149 19.71 -6.89 -12.28
C PRO A 149 20.35 -7.71 -11.12
N GLY A 150 19.71 -8.81 -10.78
CA GLY A 150 20.04 -9.62 -9.60
C GLY A 150 19.59 -9.02 -8.27
N GLY A 151 18.96 -7.85 -8.27
CA GLY A 151 18.33 -7.24 -7.11
C GLY A 151 16.99 -7.90 -6.76
N ARG A 152 16.44 -7.57 -5.61
CA ARG A 152 15.22 -8.20 -5.06
C ARG A 152 14.06 -7.22 -5.04
N ILE A 153 12.89 -7.67 -5.48
CA ILE A 153 11.62 -6.97 -5.24
C ILE A 153 10.83 -7.78 -4.20
N ALA A 154 10.45 -7.15 -3.09
CA ALA A 154 9.70 -7.80 -2.03
C ALA A 154 8.45 -6.98 -1.67
N LEU A 155 7.29 -7.62 -1.70
CA LEU A 155 5.99 -6.97 -1.57
C LEU A 155 5.09 -7.71 -0.57
N ILE A 156 4.34 -6.94 0.23
CA ILE A 156 3.18 -7.42 0.96
C ILE A 156 1.94 -6.68 0.48
N SER A 157 0.89 -7.42 0.13
CA SER A 157 -0.38 -6.85 -0.34
C SER A 157 -1.56 -7.65 0.19
N TRP A 158 -2.66 -6.96 0.52
CA TRP A 158 -3.89 -7.62 0.97
C TRP A 158 -4.51 -8.43 -0.16
N THR A 159 -4.93 -9.67 0.14
CA THR A 159 -5.57 -10.53 -0.85
C THR A 159 -7.01 -10.10 -1.15
N PRO A 160 -7.52 -10.33 -2.38
CA PRO A 160 -8.90 -9.96 -2.74
C PRO A 160 -9.96 -10.67 -1.89
N ALA A 161 -9.73 -11.91 -1.49
CA ALA A 161 -10.65 -12.73 -0.70
C ALA A 161 -10.51 -12.50 0.81
N GLY A 162 -9.36 -11.98 1.27
CA GLY A 162 -9.08 -11.69 2.66
C GLY A 162 -9.88 -10.49 3.21
N PHE A 163 -9.81 -10.31 4.51
CA PHE A 163 -10.61 -9.31 5.24
C PHE A 163 -10.52 -7.91 4.63
N ILE A 164 -9.30 -7.40 4.40
CA ILE A 164 -9.11 -6.04 3.86
C ILE A 164 -9.56 -5.94 2.40
N GLY A 165 -9.34 -6.98 1.57
CA GLY A 165 -9.89 -7.02 0.22
C GLY A 165 -11.42 -6.97 0.22
N GLN A 166 -12.04 -7.67 1.15
CA GLN A 166 -13.49 -7.64 1.35
C GLN A 166 -13.99 -6.33 1.98
N LEU A 167 -13.16 -5.62 2.75
CA LEU A 167 -13.46 -4.26 3.21
C LEU A 167 -13.64 -3.31 2.02
N PHE A 168 -12.72 -3.34 1.04
CA PHE A 168 -12.87 -2.53 -0.18
C PHE A 168 -14.11 -2.93 -0.99
N ALA A 169 -14.39 -4.22 -1.11
CA ALA A 169 -15.60 -4.70 -1.79
C ALA A 169 -16.88 -4.23 -1.08
N THR A 170 -16.90 -4.25 0.26
CA THR A 170 -18.00 -3.78 1.10
C THR A 170 -18.21 -2.27 0.96
N MET A 171 -17.16 -1.48 0.91
CA MET A 171 -17.26 -0.02 0.75
C MET A 171 -17.58 0.43 -0.69
N LYS A 172 -17.32 -0.42 -1.69
CA LYS A 172 -17.49 -0.06 -3.11
C LYS A 172 -18.86 0.56 -3.48
N PRO A 173 -20.02 0.08 -2.98
CA PRO A 173 -21.32 0.69 -3.26
C PRO A 173 -21.50 2.09 -2.68
N PHE A 174 -20.63 2.48 -1.73
CA PHE A 174 -20.76 3.72 -0.94
C PHE A 174 -19.78 4.81 -1.37
N VAL A 175 -18.92 4.53 -2.33
CA VAL A 175 -17.92 5.48 -2.84
C VAL A 175 -18.13 5.75 -4.32
N ALA A 176 -17.63 6.89 -4.80
CA ALA A 176 -17.64 7.17 -6.23
C ALA A 176 -16.83 6.10 -6.99
N PRO A 177 -17.25 5.71 -8.21
CA PRO A 177 -16.48 4.76 -9.02
C PRO A 177 -15.07 5.30 -9.29
N PRO A 178 -14.07 4.41 -9.34
CA PRO A 178 -12.72 4.82 -9.69
C PRO A 178 -12.67 5.37 -11.13
N PRO A 179 -11.70 6.23 -11.45
CA PRO A 179 -11.53 6.73 -12.80
C PRO A 179 -11.20 5.58 -13.78
N PRO A 180 -11.46 5.77 -15.08
CA PRO A 180 -11.09 4.79 -16.10
C PRO A 180 -9.60 4.45 -16.02
N GLY A 181 -9.27 3.15 -16.13
CA GLY A 181 -7.90 2.64 -16.07
C GLY A 181 -7.37 2.32 -14.67
N ALA A 182 -7.97 2.87 -13.61
CA ALA A 182 -7.57 2.52 -12.25
C ALA A 182 -7.97 1.08 -11.90
N GLN A 183 -7.03 0.35 -11.33
CA GLN A 183 -7.21 -1.05 -10.96
C GLN A 183 -7.48 -1.18 -9.45
N PRO A 184 -8.28 -2.19 -9.02
CA PRO A 184 -8.55 -2.41 -7.60
C PRO A 184 -7.28 -2.79 -6.82
N PRO A 185 -6.95 -2.08 -5.72
CA PRO A 185 -5.75 -2.33 -4.92
C PRO A 185 -5.52 -3.80 -4.53
N PRO A 186 -6.54 -4.60 -4.12
CA PRO A 186 -6.30 -5.98 -3.70
C PRO A 186 -5.84 -6.93 -4.81
N LEU A 187 -5.85 -6.53 -6.09
CA LEU A 187 -5.29 -7.35 -7.16
C LEU A 187 -3.78 -7.60 -6.99
N TRP A 188 -3.04 -6.71 -6.31
CA TRP A 188 -1.65 -6.98 -5.92
C TRP A 188 -1.51 -8.14 -4.92
N GLY A 189 -2.60 -8.55 -4.26
CA GLY A 189 -2.69 -9.74 -3.43
C GLY A 189 -3.10 -11.02 -4.19
N ASP A 190 -3.18 -10.96 -5.53
CA ASP A 190 -3.39 -12.10 -6.42
C ASP A 190 -2.07 -12.44 -7.12
N VAL A 191 -1.56 -13.66 -6.90
CA VAL A 191 -0.26 -14.08 -7.41
C VAL A 191 -0.20 -14.10 -8.94
N GLU A 192 -1.30 -14.45 -9.60
CA GLU A 192 -1.33 -14.50 -11.06
C GLU A 192 -1.31 -13.08 -11.65
N HIS A 193 -1.99 -12.13 -11.02
CA HIS A 193 -1.90 -10.73 -11.40
C HIS A 193 -0.47 -10.19 -11.24
N VAL A 194 0.20 -10.47 -10.12
CA VAL A 194 1.59 -10.06 -9.89
C VAL A 194 2.55 -10.68 -10.91
N ARG A 195 2.37 -11.96 -11.24
CA ARG A 195 3.14 -12.63 -12.29
C ARG A 195 2.95 -11.97 -13.67
N GLN A 196 1.71 -11.57 -13.98
CA GLN A 196 1.44 -10.86 -15.24
C GLN A 196 2.08 -9.48 -15.28
N LEU A 197 2.04 -8.74 -14.16
CA LEU A 197 2.66 -7.41 -14.06
C LEU A 197 4.17 -7.46 -14.29
N PHE A 198 4.87 -8.40 -13.67
CA PHE A 198 6.33 -8.51 -13.80
C PHE A 198 6.76 -9.23 -15.09
N GLY A 199 6.02 -10.22 -15.55
CA GLY A 199 6.33 -11.00 -16.74
C GLY A 199 7.70 -11.68 -16.64
N GLU A 200 8.48 -11.63 -17.72
CA GLU A 200 9.83 -12.22 -17.82
C GLU A 200 10.93 -11.34 -17.21
N ARG A 201 10.58 -10.18 -16.65
CA ARG A 201 11.55 -9.24 -16.05
C ARG A 201 12.03 -9.66 -14.66
N VAL A 202 11.40 -10.68 -14.07
CA VAL A 202 11.82 -11.27 -12.81
C VAL A 202 11.92 -12.79 -12.92
N THR A 203 12.79 -13.35 -12.10
CA THR A 203 12.94 -14.80 -11.91
C THR A 203 12.73 -15.16 -10.43
N ASP A 204 12.68 -16.45 -10.11
CA ASP A 204 12.57 -16.97 -8.75
C ASP A 204 11.43 -16.35 -7.93
N LEU A 205 10.32 -15.99 -8.59
CA LEU A 205 9.17 -15.40 -7.90
C LEU A 205 8.55 -16.43 -6.94
N GLN A 206 8.77 -16.17 -5.66
CA GLN A 206 8.17 -16.89 -4.55
C GLN A 206 6.97 -16.08 -4.03
N ALA A 207 5.87 -16.76 -3.79
CA ALA A 207 4.64 -16.13 -3.29
C ALA A 207 4.02 -17.03 -2.22
N SER A 208 3.65 -16.44 -1.08
CA SER A 208 2.98 -17.16 0.01
C SER A 208 1.85 -16.32 0.58
N GLN A 209 0.69 -16.94 0.77
CA GLN A 209 -0.41 -16.36 1.52
C GLN A 209 -0.17 -16.59 3.02
N GLN A 210 -0.32 -15.54 3.79
CA GLN A 210 -0.12 -15.54 5.23
C GLN A 210 -1.26 -14.79 5.93
N LEU A 211 -1.37 -14.98 7.24
CA LEU A 211 -2.38 -14.33 8.08
C LEU A 211 -1.68 -13.46 9.13
N LEU A 212 -2.08 -12.19 9.17
CA LEU A 212 -1.80 -11.31 10.30
C LEU A 212 -2.91 -11.50 11.34
N SER A 213 -2.57 -11.77 12.60
CA SER A 213 -3.53 -11.70 13.70
C SER A 213 -3.85 -10.25 14.01
N ALA A 214 -5.14 -9.88 13.94
CA ALA A 214 -5.63 -8.53 14.22
C ALA A 214 -6.66 -8.56 15.36
N GLU A 215 -6.33 -9.20 16.47
CA GLU A 215 -7.24 -9.45 17.60
C GLU A 215 -7.87 -8.17 18.16
N SER A 216 -7.14 -7.06 18.19
CA SER A 216 -7.66 -5.74 18.60
C SER A 216 -8.81 -5.24 17.72
N MET A 217 -8.95 -5.78 16.50
CA MET A 217 -9.97 -5.43 15.51
C MET A 217 -11.11 -6.45 15.44
N ALA A 218 -11.18 -7.41 16.36
CA ALA A 218 -12.19 -8.47 16.35
C ALA A 218 -13.56 -8.02 16.88
N ASP A 219 -13.67 -6.90 17.58
CA ASP A 219 -14.95 -6.29 17.94
C ASP A 219 -15.47 -5.47 16.75
N PRO A 220 -16.68 -5.80 16.22
CA PRO A 220 -17.19 -5.17 15.00
C PRO A 220 -17.43 -3.66 15.12
N VAL A 221 -17.90 -3.21 16.30
CA VAL A 221 -18.17 -1.79 16.54
C VAL A 221 -16.86 -1.04 16.76
N ALA A 222 -15.93 -1.60 17.52
CA ALA A 222 -14.62 -1.00 17.75
C ALA A 222 -13.85 -0.88 16.42
N PHE A 223 -13.84 -1.92 15.57
CA PHE A 223 -13.27 -1.87 14.24
C PHE A 223 -13.83 -0.73 13.41
N ARG A 224 -15.16 -0.65 13.30
CA ARG A 224 -15.85 0.39 12.52
C ARG A 224 -15.43 1.78 13.00
N GLU A 225 -15.50 2.06 14.29
CA GLU A 225 -15.18 3.38 14.85
C GLU A 225 -13.68 3.71 14.69
N TYR A 226 -12.80 2.72 14.85
CA TYR A 226 -11.38 2.90 14.62
C TYR A 226 -11.07 3.28 13.17
N PHE A 227 -11.67 2.57 12.20
CA PHE A 227 -11.46 2.83 10.78
C PHE A 227 -12.11 4.13 10.32
N LYS A 228 -13.26 4.51 10.89
CA LYS A 228 -13.89 5.84 10.67
C LYS A 228 -13.01 7.00 11.12
N THR A 229 -12.14 6.77 12.09
CA THR A 229 -11.29 7.80 12.67
C THR A 229 -9.90 7.84 12.04
N ASN A 230 -9.30 6.69 11.74
CA ASN A 230 -7.88 6.58 11.43
C ASN A 230 -7.59 6.21 9.96
N TYR A 231 -8.49 5.49 9.27
CA TYR A 231 -8.19 4.95 7.95
C TYR A 231 -8.74 5.82 6.82
N GLY A 232 -7.85 6.48 6.07
CA GLY A 232 -8.20 7.45 5.02
C GLY A 232 -9.29 7.01 4.06
N PRO A 233 -9.25 5.81 3.45
CA PRO A 233 -10.31 5.33 2.56
C PRO A 233 -11.68 5.24 3.22
N THR A 234 -11.76 4.79 4.48
CA THR A 234 -13.02 4.71 5.23
C THR A 234 -13.53 6.11 5.57
N ILE A 235 -12.66 7.01 6.04
CA ILE A 235 -13.00 8.40 6.31
C ILE A 235 -13.57 9.07 5.05
N ALA A 236 -12.93 8.85 3.89
CA ALA A 236 -13.40 9.40 2.62
C ALA A 236 -14.78 8.88 2.22
N ALA A 237 -15.07 7.58 2.45
CA ALA A 237 -16.38 6.99 2.21
C ALA A 237 -17.46 7.68 3.06
N TYR A 238 -17.24 7.82 4.38
CA TYR A 238 -18.20 8.50 5.26
C TYR A 238 -18.37 9.98 4.95
N ARG A 239 -17.30 10.67 4.57
CA ARG A 239 -17.41 12.08 4.11
C ARG A 239 -18.28 12.22 2.86
N GLY A 240 -18.20 11.25 1.95
CA GLY A 240 -19.04 11.21 0.76
C GLY A 240 -20.52 10.97 1.06
N LEU A 241 -20.86 10.46 2.25
CA LEU A 241 -22.22 10.15 2.70
C LEU A 241 -22.74 11.14 3.77
N ALA A 242 -22.03 12.24 4.04
CA ALA A 242 -22.33 13.15 5.16
C ALA A 242 -23.76 13.70 5.14
N ASP A 243 -24.33 13.88 3.95
CA ASP A 243 -25.69 14.40 3.75
C ASP A 243 -26.75 13.28 3.56
N ASP A 244 -26.34 11.99 3.71
CA ASP A 244 -27.21 10.83 3.52
C ASP A 244 -27.14 9.88 4.74
N PRO A 245 -27.94 10.14 5.78
CA PRO A 245 -27.91 9.36 7.02
C PRO A 245 -28.39 7.92 6.83
N GLU A 246 -29.25 7.63 5.83
CA GLU A 246 -29.71 6.28 5.53
C GLU A 246 -28.56 5.44 4.96
N ARG A 247 -27.85 5.97 3.95
CA ARG A 247 -26.67 5.32 3.38
C ARG A 247 -25.52 5.21 4.38
N THR A 248 -25.37 6.18 5.28
CA THR A 248 -24.39 6.10 6.38
C THR A 248 -24.69 4.93 7.31
N ALA A 249 -25.95 4.72 7.69
CA ALA A 249 -26.39 3.60 8.53
C ALA A 249 -26.22 2.25 7.80
N GLU A 250 -26.47 2.20 6.49
CA GLU A 250 -26.20 1.00 5.68
C GLU A 250 -24.70 0.63 5.68
N LEU A 251 -23.81 1.61 5.52
CA LEU A 251 -22.35 1.38 5.59
C LEU A 251 -21.93 0.96 6.99
N ASP A 252 -22.46 1.58 8.06
CA ASP A 252 -22.20 1.19 9.44
C ASP A 252 -22.52 -0.30 9.67
N GLN A 253 -23.69 -0.75 9.21
CA GLN A 253 -24.09 -2.15 9.34
C GLN A 253 -23.23 -3.08 8.48
N ALA A 254 -22.94 -2.69 7.23
CA ALA A 254 -22.12 -3.49 6.33
C ALA A 254 -20.70 -3.76 6.88
N LEU A 255 -20.11 -2.77 7.57
CA LEU A 255 -18.79 -2.94 8.21
C LEU A 255 -18.85 -3.85 9.44
N VAL A 256 -19.92 -3.76 10.23
CA VAL A 256 -20.17 -4.69 11.35
C VAL A 256 -20.33 -6.12 10.84
N ASP A 257 -21.19 -6.33 9.83
CA ASP A 257 -21.41 -7.63 9.22
C ASP A 257 -20.15 -8.22 8.58
N LEU A 258 -19.27 -7.37 8.05
CA LEU A 258 -17.96 -7.80 7.52
C LEU A 258 -17.12 -8.43 8.62
N VAL A 259 -16.94 -7.76 9.76
CA VAL A 259 -16.16 -8.31 10.87
C VAL A 259 -16.77 -9.61 11.38
N GLU A 260 -18.08 -9.66 11.60
CA GLU A 260 -18.75 -10.88 12.06
C GLU A 260 -18.55 -12.07 11.10
N ARG A 261 -18.52 -11.82 9.79
CA ARG A 261 -18.27 -12.87 8.77
C ARG A 261 -16.86 -13.44 8.85
N PHE A 262 -15.86 -12.63 9.25
CA PHE A 262 -14.45 -13.03 9.30
C PHE A 262 -13.98 -13.45 10.70
N ARG A 263 -14.81 -13.26 11.72
CA ARG A 263 -14.47 -13.76 13.06
C ARG A 263 -14.35 -15.27 13.08
N THR A 264 -13.30 -15.74 13.71
CA THR A 264 -13.09 -17.16 13.98
C THR A 264 -13.94 -17.61 15.18
N PRO A 265 -14.22 -18.94 15.34
CA PRO A 265 -15.04 -19.45 16.46
C PRO A 265 -14.46 -19.12 17.86
N ASP A 266 -13.17 -18.92 17.98
CA ASP A 266 -12.47 -18.50 19.20
C ASP A 266 -12.47 -16.97 19.42
N GLY A 267 -13.12 -16.22 18.51
CA GLY A 267 -13.32 -14.77 18.60
C GLY A 267 -12.20 -13.92 18.00
N GLY A 268 -11.20 -14.55 17.40
CA GLY A 268 -10.11 -13.85 16.69
C GLY A 268 -10.52 -13.35 15.31
N ILE A 269 -9.63 -12.61 14.67
CA ILE A 269 -9.74 -12.21 13.26
C ILE A 269 -8.35 -12.21 12.61
N GLY A 270 -8.26 -12.81 11.42
CA GLY A 270 -7.03 -12.85 10.62
C GLY A 270 -7.17 -12.03 9.35
N TRP A 271 -6.16 -11.21 9.06
CA TRP A 271 -6.10 -10.45 7.82
C TRP A 271 -5.12 -11.11 6.87
N GLU A 272 -5.65 -11.70 5.81
CA GLU A 272 -4.86 -12.41 4.82
C GLU A 272 -4.11 -11.45 3.89
N TYR A 273 -2.81 -11.72 3.71
CA TYR A 273 -1.94 -11.02 2.79
C TYR A 273 -1.13 -11.99 1.93
N LEU A 274 -0.72 -11.51 0.77
CA LEU A 274 0.25 -12.16 -0.10
C LEU A 274 1.63 -11.53 0.15
N LEU A 275 2.59 -12.36 0.50
CA LEU A 275 4.02 -12.02 0.51
C LEU A 275 4.64 -12.51 -0.79
N VAL A 276 5.30 -11.62 -1.52
CA VAL A 276 6.01 -11.92 -2.77
C VAL A 276 7.46 -11.50 -2.64
N VAL A 277 8.37 -12.34 -3.08
CA VAL A 277 9.78 -12.00 -3.30
C VAL A 277 10.18 -12.50 -4.67
N ALA A 278 10.84 -11.65 -5.45
CA ALA A 278 11.32 -11.99 -6.80
C ALA A 278 12.70 -11.36 -7.06
N THR A 279 13.47 -11.94 -7.97
CA THR A 279 14.76 -11.42 -8.42
C THR A 279 14.62 -10.77 -9.79
N VAL A 280 15.13 -9.55 -9.98
CA VAL A 280 15.14 -8.84 -11.26
C VAL A 280 16.17 -9.49 -12.19
N VAL A 281 15.80 -9.66 -13.49
CA VAL A 281 16.65 -10.32 -14.50
C VAL A 281 17.73 -9.37 -15.02
#